data_a4d806efdb4256ca6a44faa37b1a3a11
#
_entry.id   a4d806efdb4256ca6a44faa37b1a3a11
#
_cell.length_a   1.000
_cell.length_b   1.000
_cell.length_c   1.000
_cell.angle_alpha   90.00
_cell.angle_beta   90.00
_cell.angle_gamma   90.00
#
_symmetry.space_group_name_H-M   'P 1'
#
loop_
_entity.id
_entity.type
_entity.pdbx_description
1 polymer ?
#
loop_
_entity_poly.entity_id
_entity_poly.type
_entity_poly.pdbx_seq_one_letter_code
_entity_poly.pdbx_strand_id
1 'polypeptide(L)'
;MAAGDRVTVINRGSSPPPPGTIHLVADRNDENSLEKALGSRTFDVVVDQVCYTPRQAEIARRVFAVRTRRYVMTSTVEVYEYEDSAQLVREDAVNPRTVAVDLELPWDDPEFLDTHYGEGKRQAEAVFAADPGFPYVTVRVAHVLGGDDDFTGRLDHYAERIRAGEAIAVPATNHPATYIHVEEIADFLMWAAGEEFTGPVNAASHGVLTTGELCEALTEHLPGGRTMFQAVFRAVEVGEFSPFSFARSYGMDNARATRLGFSFGKAREWLPHAVTETLGAKVN
;
A
#
# COMPACT_ATOMS: atom_id res chain seq x y z
N MET A 1 -5.45 19.74 3.33
CA MET A 1 -6.27 20.90 3.77
C MET A 1 -5.62 21.67 4.92
N ALA A 2 -4.97 21.03 5.86
CA ALA A 2 -4.16 21.76 6.87
C ALA A 2 -3.03 22.60 6.22
N ALA A 3 -2.50 22.17 5.07
CA ALA A 3 -1.48 22.89 4.29
C ALA A 3 -2.04 23.99 3.36
N GLY A 4 -3.36 24.21 3.34
CA GLY A 4 -4.01 25.19 2.46
C GLY A 4 -4.36 24.66 1.06
N ASP A 5 -4.20 23.38 0.80
CA ASP A 5 -4.51 22.77 -0.49
C ASP A 5 -6.01 22.69 -0.75
N ARG A 6 -6.39 22.89 -2.02
CA ARG A 6 -7.75 22.66 -2.50
C ARG A 6 -7.88 21.24 -3.04
N VAL A 7 -8.46 20.36 -2.23
CA VAL A 7 -8.59 18.95 -2.53
C VAL A 7 -9.87 18.64 -3.31
N THR A 8 -9.75 17.89 -4.41
CA THR A 8 -10.85 17.30 -5.15
C THR A 8 -10.78 15.78 -5.02
N VAL A 9 -11.86 15.16 -4.57
CA VAL A 9 -12.00 13.70 -4.45
C VAL A 9 -12.87 13.20 -5.58
N ILE A 10 -12.42 12.15 -6.26
CA ILE A 10 -13.20 11.44 -7.28
C ILE A 10 -13.44 10.02 -6.79
N ASN A 11 -14.70 9.63 -6.68
CA ASN A 11 -15.11 8.25 -6.39
C ASN A 11 -16.47 7.93 -7.03
N ARG A 12 -16.96 6.70 -6.89
CA ARG A 12 -18.26 6.29 -7.47
C ARG A 12 -19.49 6.80 -6.72
N GLY A 13 -19.31 7.58 -5.66
CA GLY A 13 -20.40 8.12 -4.85
C GLY A 13 -20.92 7.17 -3.76
N SER A 14 -20.34 5.99 -3.59
CA SER A 14 -20.74 5.03 -2.55
C SER A 14 -20.33 5.44 -1.13
N SER A 15 -19.34 6.31 -1.00
CA SER A 15 -18.89 6.84 0.27
C SER A 15 -18.78 8.37 0.20
N PRO A 16 -19.17 9.10 1.25
CA PRO A 16 -19.01 10.55 1.29
C PRO A 16 -17.54 10.93 1.31
N PRO A 17 -17.16 12.02 0.63
CA PRO A 17 -15.80 12.51 0.69
C PRO A 17 -15.50 13.18 2.04
N PRO A 18 -14.23 13.34 2.42
CA PRO A 18 -13.86 14.10 3.61
C PRO A 18 -14.44 15.53 3.58
N PRO A 19 -14.84 16.08 4.74
CA PRO A 19 -15.37 17.46 4.81
C PRO A 19 -14.40 18.49 4.23
N GLY A 20 -14.94 19.47 3.51
CA GLY A 20 -14.16 20.58 2.93
C GLY A 20 -13.50 20.23 1.59
N THR A 21 -13.72 19.05 1.03
CA THR A 21 -13.25 18.69 -0.31
C THR A 21 -14.30 18.98 -1.39
N ILE A 22 -13.85 19.13 -2.64
CA ILE A 22 -14.74 19.12 -3.81
C ILE A 22 -14.96 17.66 -4.19
N HIS A 23 -16.23 17.24 -4.29
CA HIS A 23 -16.57 15.88 -4.67
C HIS A 23 -16.99 15.82 -6.14
N LEU A 24 -16.36 14.92 -6.89
CA LEU A 24 -16.76 14.54 -8.26
C LEU A 24 -17.13 13.06 -8.25
N VAL A 25 -18.27 12.73 -8.86
CA VAL A 25 -18.73 11.33 -8.97
C VAL A 25 -18.41 10.81 -10.37
N ALA A 26 -17.56 9.79 -10.45
CA ALA A 26 -17.21 9.10 -11.68
C ALA A 26 -16.75 7.66 -11.42
N ASP A 27 -16.93 6.80 -12.42
CA ASP A 27 -16.27 5.49 -12.45
C ASP A 27 -14.91 5.64 -13.13
N ARG A 28 -13.84 5.27 -12.44
CA ARG A 28 -12.48 5.30 -12.99
C ARG A 28 -12.26 4.33 -14.16
N ASN A 29 -13.10 3.30 -14.28
CA ASN A 29 -13.06 2.34 -15.39
C ASN A 29 -13.75 2.86 -16.64
N ASP A 30 -14.45 3.99 -16.57
CA ASP A 30 -15.12 4.66 -17.68
C ASP A 30 -14.46 6.01 -17.97
N GLU A 31 -13.69 6.06 -19.05
CA GLU A 31 -12.97 7.25 -19.51
C GLU A 31 -13.93 8.44 -19.74
N ASN A 32 -15.08 8.19 -20.37
CA ASN A 32 -16.08 9.23 -20.63
C ASN A 32 -16.70 9.76 -19.33
N SER A 33 -16.92 8.89 -18.35
CA SER A 33 -17.40 9.28 -17.02
C SER A 33 -16.41 10.20 -16.32
N LEU A 34 -15.12 9.83 -16.34
CA LEU A 34 -14.04 10.67 -15.79
C LEU A 34 -13.95 12.02 -16.51
N GLU A 35 -13.89 12.03 -17.84
CA GLU A 35 -13.79 13.25 -18.62
C GLU A 35 -14.97 14.21 -18.37
N LYS A 36 -16.18 13.66 -18.32
CA LYS A 36 -17.40 14.43 -18.03
C LYS A 36 -17.37 15.04 -16.62
N ALA A 37 -16.96 14.27 -15.62
CA ALA A 37 -16.88 14.74 -14.24
C ALA A 37 -15.77 15.79 -14.06
N LEU A 38 -14.64 15.63 -14.71
CA LEU A 38 -13.52 16.57 -14.67
C LEU A 38 -13.80 17.87 -15.44
N GLY A 39 -14.48 17.80 -16.58
CA GLY A 39 -14.70 18.94 -17.46
C GLY A 39 -13.37 19.57 -17.89
N SER A 40 -13.23 20.88 -17.70
CA SER A 40 -12.00 21.63 -18.04
C SER A 40 -11.01 21.76 -16.87
N ARG A 41 -11.21 21.02 -15.76
CA ARG A 41 -10.35 21.13 -14.58
C ARG A 41 -8.96 20.63 -14.84
N THR A 42 -7.99 21.32 -14.26
CA THR A 42 -6.59 20.92 -14.18
C THR A 42 -6.16 20.85 -12.72
N PHE A 43 -5.13 20.08 -12.44
CA PHE A 43 -4.63 19.84 -11.10
C PHE A 43 -3.11 20.01 -11.08
N ASP A 44 -2.57 20.53 -10.00
CA ASP A 44 -1.13 20.52 -9.80
C ASP A 44 -0.64 19.09 -9.59
N VAL A 45 -1.38 18.30 -8.84
CA VAL A 45 -1.08 16.89 -8.53
C VAL A 45 -2.33 16.05 -8.57
N VAL A 46 -2.20 14.83 -9.07
CA VAL A 46 -3.20 13.76 -8.91
C VAL A 46 -2.55 12.65 -8.09
N VAL A 47 -3.19 12.25 -6.99
CA VAL A 47 -2.81 11.07 -6.20
C VAL A 47 -3.85 9.99 -6.45
N ASP A 48 -3.42 8.91 -7.09
CA ASP A 48 -4.28 7.77 -7.45
C ASP A 48 -3.98 6.56 -6.56
N GLN A 49 -4.86 6.32 -5.60
CA GLN A 49 -4.71 5.22 -4.64
C GLN A 49 -5.31 3.89 -5.11
N VAL A 50 -6.12 3.91 -6.17
CA VAL A 50 -6.94 2.76 -6.59
C VAL A 50 -6.67 2.30 -8.03
N CYS A 51 -5.49 2.59 -8.58
CA CYS A 51 -5.05 2.06 -9.87
C CYS A 51 -4.47 0.66 -9.69
N TYR A 52 -5.26 -0.36 -9.99
CA TYR A 52 -4.91 -1.77 -9.77
C TYR A 52 -4.50 -2.52 -11.04
N THR A 53 -4.85 -2.01 -12.21
CA THR A 53 -4.70 -2.74 -13.47
C THR A 53 -4.11 -1.87 -14.57
N PRO A 54 -3.50 -2.48 -15.61
CA PRO A 54 -3.00 -1.72 -16.76
C PRO A 54 -4.12 -1.01 -17.53
N ARG A 55 -5.34 -1.56 -17.60
CA ARG A 55 -6.49 -0.88 -18.20
C ARG A 55 -6.82 0.43 -17.49
N GLN A 56 -6.81 0.40 -16.16
CA GLN A 56 -7.03 1.60 -15.34
C GLN A 56 -5.92 2.63 -15.53
N ALA A 57 -4.68 2.18 -15.64
CA ALA A 57 -3.54 3.06 -15.89
C ALA A 57 -3.61 3.71 -17.28
N GLU A 58 -4.03 2.97 -18.32
CA GLU A 58 -4.25 3.51 -19.65
C GLU A 58 -5.30 4.63 -19.68
N ILE A 59 -6.44 4.42 -19.03
CA ILE A 59 -7.49 5.44 -18.89
C ILE A 59 -6.92 6.65 -18.15
N ALA A 60 -6.27 6.43 -17.01
CA ALA A 60 -5.72 7.50 -16.20
C ALA A 60 -4.67 8.32 -16.99
N ARG A 61 -3.77 7.65 -17.71
CA ARG A 61 -2.75 8.30 -18.53
C ARG A 61 -3.40 9.19 -19.59
N ARG A 62 -4.40 8.72 -20.34
CA ARG A 62 -5.09 9.52 -21.36
C ARG A 62 -5.82 10.70 -20.75
N VAL A 63 -6.57 10.47 -19.68
CA VAL A 63 -7.40 11.53 -19.05
C VAL A 63 -6.55 12.59 -18.39
N PHE A 64 -5.46 12.22 -17.69
CA PHE A 64 -4.68 13.16 -16.88
C PHE A 64 -3.44 13.73 -17.58
N ALA A 65 -3.01 13.22 -18.74
CA ALA A 65 -1.81 13.69 -19.43
C ALA A 65 -1.76 15.21 -19.66
N VAL A 66 -2.92 15.81 -19.98
CA VAL A 66 -3.04 17.26 -20.22
C VAL A 66 -3.67 18.02 -19.05
N ARG A 67 -3.95 17.34 -17.96
CA ARG A 67 -4.66 17.90 -16.80
C ARG A 67 -3.86 17.97 -15.52
N THR A 68 -2.70 17.31 -15.46
CA THR A 68 -1.88 17.36 -14.26
C THR A 68 -0.41 17.60 -14.57
N ARG A 69 0.27 18.29 -13.66
CA ARG A 69 1.73 18.44 -13.72
C ARG A 69 2.48 17.31 -13.03
N ARG A 70 1.79 16.54 -12.19
CA ARG A 70 2.35 15.41 -11.48
C ARG A 70 1.28 14.37 -11.18
N TYR A 71 1.61 13.09 -11.41
CA TYR A 71 0.73 11.97 -11.15
C TYR A 71 1.42 10.99 -10.20
N VAL A 72 0.86 10.77 -9.02
CA VAL A 72 1.39 9.85 -8.00
C VAL A 72 0.46 8.65 -7.91
N MET A 73 0.94 7.49 -8.35
CA MET A 73 0.21 6.22 -8.23
C MET A 73 0.66 5.48 -6.97
N THR A 74 -0.27 5.09 -6.11
CA THR A 74 0.00 4.14 -5.04
C THR A 74 0.16 2.75 -5.62
N SER A 75 1.41 2.24 -5.60
CA SER A 75 1.79 0.88 -5.95
C SER A 75 1.99 0.05 -4.67
N THR A 76 2.67 -1.07 -4.72
CA THR A 76 2.73 -2.04 -3.63
C THR A 76 4.05 -2.79 -3.60
N VAL A 77 4.41 -3.35 -2.45
CA VAL A 77 5.50 -4.33 -2.31
C VAL A 77 5.26 -5.59 -3.15
N GLU A 78 4.00 -5.92 -3.47
CA GLU A 78 3.65 -7.10 -4.26
C GLU A 78 4.18 -7.05 -5.71
N VAL A 79 4.62 -5.90 -6.21
CA VAL A 79 5.33 -5.83 -7.50
C VAL A 79 6.62 -6.67 -7.51
N TYR A 80 7.14 -7.00 -6.33
CA TYR A 80 8.32 -7.82 -6.12
C TYR A 80 8.01 -9.31 -5.86
N GLU A 81 6.79 -9.76 -6.08
CA GLU A 81 6.38 -11.13 -5.72
C GLU A 81 7.20 -12.25 -6.36
N TYR A 82 7.88 -11.98 -7.48
CA TYR A 82 8.77 -12.96 -8.15
C TYR A 82 10.25 -12.75 -7.82
N GLU A 83 10.57 -11.78 -6.96
CA GLU A 83 11.94 -11.52 -6.54
C GLU A 83 12.27 -12.35 -5.29
N ASP A 84 13.15 -13.34 -5.45
CA ASP A 84 13.66 -14.14 -4.33
C ASP A 84 15.00 -13.55 -3.87
N SER A 85 14.94 -12.65 -2.91
CA SER A 85 16.11 -11.97 -2.37
C SER A 85 16.17 -12.08 -0.85
N ALA A 86 17.31 -12.53 -0.35
CA ALA A 86 17.62 -12.49 1.09
C ALA A 86 17.97 -11.05 1.57
N GLN A 87 18.16 -10.11 0.64
CA GLN A 87 18.43 -8.70 0.92
C GLN A 87 17.17 -7.86 0.69
N LEU A 88 17.18 -6.64 1.24
CA LEU A 88 16.12 -5.67 0.96
C LEU A 88 16.07 -5.34 -0.54
N VAL A 89 14.89 -5.44 -1.14
CA VAL A 89 14.72 -5.28 -2.58
C VAL A 89 14.67 -3.80 -2.95
N ARG A 90 15.44 -3.42 -3.95
CA ARG A 90 15.51 -2.05 -4.48
C ARG A 90 14.58 -1.88 -5.68
N GLU A 91 14.31 -0.63 -6.05
CA GLU A 91 13.40 -0.29 -7.15
C GLU A 91 13.86 -0.84 -8.51
N ASP A 92 15.17 -1.00 -8.71
CA ASP A 92 15.75 -1.51 -9.95
C ASP A 92 15.58 -3.02 -10.15
N ALA A 93 15.19 -3.79 -9.11
CA ALA A 93 14.86 -5.20 -9.26
C ALA A 93 13.68 -5.44 -10.22
N VAL A 94 12.70 -4.53 -10.21
CA VAL A 94 11.58 -4.54 -11.18
C VAL A 94 11.58 -3.23 -11.95
N ASN A 95 12.09 -3.26 -13.19
CA ASN A 95 12.10 -2.12 -14.09
C ASN A 95 10.79 -2.06 -14.88
N PRO A 96 9.91 -1.07 -14.65
CA PRO A 96 8.62 -0.98 -15.33
C PRO A 96 8.73 -0.90 -16.86
N ARG A 97 9.85 -0.40 -17.40
CA ARG A 97 10.05 -0.29 -18.86
C ARG A 97 10.28 -1.62 -19.55
N THR A 98 10.55 -2.69 -18.80
CA THR A 98 10.80 -4.04 -19.33
C THR A 98 9.64 -5.00 -19.06
N VAL A 99 8.63 -4.56 -18.30
CA VAL A 99 7.43 -5.34 -18.02
C VAL A 99 6.51 -5.32 -19.23
N ALA A 100 6.09 -6.48 -19.70
CA ALA A 100 5.08 -6.61 -20.76
C ALA A 100 3.70 -6.19 -20.22
N VAL A 101 2.96 -5.46 -21.04
CA VAL A 101 1.58 -5.06 -20.72
C VAL A 101 0.62 -5.90 -21.56
N ASP A 102 -0.32 -6.56 -20.90
CA ASP A 102 -1.40 -7.31 -21.53
C ASP A 102 -2.76 -6.76 -21.08
N LEU A 103 -3.40 -6.00 -21.96
CA LEU A 103 -4.70 -5.41 -21.70
C LEU A 103 -5.86 -6.41 -21.88
N GLU A 104 -5.61 -7.57 -22.50
CA GLU A 104 -6.66 -8.56 -22.81
C GLU A 104 -6.92 -9.53 -21.66
N LEU A 105 -6.05 -9.59 -20.65
CA LEU A 105 -6.29 -10.38 -19.45
C LEU A 105 -7.61 -9.95 -18.76
N PRO A 106 -8.26 -10.87 -18.01
CA PRO A 106 -9.58 -10.60 -17.44
C PRO A 106 -9.54 -9.65 -16.22
N TRP A 107 -9.02 -8.44 -16.43
CA TRP A 107 -8.85 -7.43 -15.39
C TRP A 107 -10.14 -6.93 -14.75
N ASP A 108 -11.30 -7.31 -15.28
CA ASP A 108 -12.61 -6.99 -14.72
C ASP A 108 -13.17 -8.14 -13.84
N ASP A 109 -12.47 -9.28 -13.78
CA ASP A 109 -12.83 -10.42 -12.93
C ASP A 109 -12.25 -10.25 -11.54
N PRO A 110 -13.06 -10.16 -10.47
CA PRO A 110 -12.58 -9.96 -9.11
C PRO A 110 -11.66 -11.09 -8.60
N GLU A 111 -11.92 -12.36 -8.95
CA GLU A 111 -11.08 -13.49 -8.54
C GLU A 111 -9.71 -13.45 -9.23
N PHE A 112 -9.69 -13.07 -10.51
CA PHE A 112 -8.44 -12.84 -11.23
C PHE A 112 -7.65 -11.68 -10.62
N LEU A 113 -8.31 -10.57 -10.31
CA LEU A 113 -7.67 -9.41 -9.68
C LEU A 113 -7.06 -9.72 -8.32
N ASP A 114 -7.76 -10.49 -7.49
CA ASP A 114 -7.28 -10.86 -6.17
C ASP A 114 -6.00 -11.70 -6.26
N THR A 115 -6.00 -12.69 -7.16
CA THR A 115 -4.87 -13.60 -7.36
C THR A 115 -3.72 -13.00 -8.16
N HIS A 116 -3.92 -11.90 -8.91
CA HIS A 116 -2.92 -11.23 -9.75
C HIS A 116 -2.70 -9.76 -9.37
N TYR A 117 -2.92 -9.42 -8.10
CA TYR A 117 -2.82 -8.05 -7.62
C TYR A 117 -1.44 -7.42 -7.89
N GLY A 118 -0.35 -8.13 -7.56
CA GLY A 118 1.02 -7.68 -7.80
C GLY A 118 1.31 -7.47 -9.29
N GLU A 119 0.84 -8.42 -10.13
CA GLU A 119 0.99 -8.33 -11.59
C GLU A 119 0.21 -7.15 -12.18
N GLY A 120 -1.03 -6.94 -11.72
CA GLY A 120 -1.83 -5.78 -12.15
C GLY A 120 -1.15 -4.45 -11.85
N LYS A 121 -0.60 -4.30 -10.65
CA LYS A 121 0.17 -3.12 -10.25
C LYS A 121 1.46 -2.97 -11.05
N ARG A 122 2.17 -4.07 -11.33
CA ARG A 122 3.41 -4.08 -12.13
C ARG A 122 3.14 -3.62 -13.56
N GLN A 123 2.10 -4.13 -14.20
CA GLN A 123 1.70 -3.71 -15.53
C GLN A 123 1.15 -2.27 -15.57
N ALA A 124 0.46 -1.83 -14.52
CA ALA A 124 0.04 -0.43 -14.40
C ALA A 124 1.24 0.54 -14.33
N GLU A 125 2.29 0.18 -13.58
CA GLU A 125 3.55 0.94 -13.59
C GLU A 125 4.18 0.99 -15.00
N ALA A 126 4.13 -0.12 -15.74
CA ALA A 126 4.68 -0.21 -17.09
C ALA A 126 3.95 0.69 -18.09
N VAL A 127 2.64 0.82 -17.99
CA VAL A 127 1.83 1.74 -18.81
C VAL A 127 2.30 3.18 -18.65
N PHE A 128 2.52 3.63 -17.41
CA PHE A 128 3.04 4.99 -17.18
C PHE A 128 4.49 5.15 -17.64
N ALA A 129 5.33 4.11 -17.45
CA ALA A 129 6.73 4.14 -17.85
C ALA A 129 6.94 4.15 -19.38
N ALA A 130 5.96 3.66 -20.14
CA ALA A 130 6.00 3.66 -21.61
C ALA A 130 5.84 5.07 -22.21
N ASP A 131 5.31 6.04 -21.46
CA ASP A 131 5.14 7.43 -21.90
C ASP A 131 6.15 8.35 -21.22
N PRO A 132 7.26 8.71 -21.88
CA PRO A 132 8.28 9.59 -21.29
C PRO A 132 7.77 11.02 -20.98
N GLY A 133 6.66 11.43 -21.57
CA GLY A 133 6.05 12.75 -21.34
C GLY A 133 5.09 12.76 -20.16
N PHE A 134 4.70 11.62 -19.64
CA PHE A 134 3.78 11.55 -18.51
C PHE A 134 4.52 11.71 -17.17
N PRO A 135 4.19 12.73 -16.37
CA PRO A 135 4.95 13.09 -15.16
C PRO A 135 4.57 12.21 -13.97
N TYR A 136 4.88 10.91 -14.02
CA TYR A 136 4.45 9.93 -13.04
C TYR A 136 5.48 9.60 -11.96
N VAL A 137 4.97 9.24 -10.81
CA VAL A 137 5.68 8.53 -9.74
C VAL A 137 4.84 7.33 -9.33
N THR A 138 5.47 6.18 -9.13
CA THR A 138 4.82 5.03 -8.51
C THR A 138 5.43 4.78 -7.12
N VAL A 139 4.61 4.91 -6.10
CA VAL A 139 5.01 4.69 -4.71
C VAL A 139 4.73 3.23 -4.36
N ARG A 140 5.79 2.41 -4.29
CA ARG A 140 5.72 1.02 -3.87
C ARG A 140 5.66 0.97 -2.36
N VAL A 141 4.47 0.72 -1.84
CA VAL A 141 4.16 0.82 -0.41
C VAL A 141 4.41 -0.52 0.27
N ALA A 142 5.13 -0.52 1.39
CA ALA A 142 5.24 -1.65 2.30
C ALA A 142 3.89 -2.00 2.93
N HIS A 143 3.82 -3.08 3.69
CA HIS A 143 2.61 -3.42 4.45
C HIS A 143 2.28 -2.30 5.43
N VAL A 144 1.09 -1.71 5.27
CA VAL A 144 0.62 -0.60 6.11
C VAL A 144 0.03 -1.14 7.40
N LEU A 145 0.39 -0.53 8.53
CA LEU A 145 -0.14 -0.80 9.86
C LEU A 145 -0.57 0.52 10.53
N GLY A 146 -1.48 0.40 11.50
CA GLY A 146 -1.96 1.50 12.32
C GLY A 146 -3.22 2.17 11.78
N GLY A 147 -3.78 3.08 12.59
CA GLY A 147 -5.05 3.75 12.35
C GLY A 147 -6.21 3.08 13.08
N ASP A 148 -7.07 3.92 13.67
CA ASP A 148 -8.25 3.49 14.41
C ASP A 148 -9.31 2.82 13.50
N ASP A 149 -9.24 3.08 12.20
CA ASP A 149 -10.19 2.61 11.19
C ASP A 149 -9.57 1.59 10.21
N ASP A 150 -8.55 0.83 10.66
CA ASP A 150 -7.96 -0.25 9.85
C ASP A 150 -9.02 -1.29 9.47
N PHE A 151 -9.62 -1.09 8.28
CA PHE A 151 -10.62 -1.99 7.71
C PHE A 151 -10.05 -3.35 7.27
N THR A 152 -8.72 -3.50 7.23
CA THR A 152 -8.09 -4.76 6.80
C THR A 152 -8.19 -5.84 7.87
N GLY A 153 -8.31 -5.45 9.15
CA GLY A 153 -8.43 -6.35 10.29
C GLY A 153 -7.23 -7.27 10.50
N ARG A 154 -6.07 -6.97 9.88
CA ARG A 154 -4.92 -7.89 9.89
C ARG A 154 -4.25 -8.00 11.26
N LEU A 155 -4.09 -6.87 11.98
CA LEU A 155 -3.61 -6.91 13.37
C LEU A 155 -4.66 -7.48 14.33
N ASP A 156 -5.93 -7.20 14.08
CA ASP A 156 -7.05 -7.76 14.83
C ASP A 156 -7.08 -9.29 14.79
N HIS A 157 -6.83 -9.88 13.63
CA HIS A 157 -6.72 -11.33 13.46
C HIS A 157 -5.76 -11.95 14.48
N TYR A 158 -4.61 -11.31 14.72
CA TYR A 158 -3.65 -11.78 15.71
C TYR A 158 -4.14 -11.55 17.14
N ALA A 159 -4.67 -10.36 17.43
CA ALA A 159 -5.17 -10.03 18.76
C ALA A 159 -6.29 -10.99 19.20
N GLU A 160 -7.20 -11.35 18.29
CA GLU A 160 -8.29 -12.29 18.56
C GLU A 160 -7.76 -13.71 18.84
N ARG A 161 -6.83 -14.22 17.99
CA ARG A 161 -6.21 -15.53 18.19
C ARG A 161 -5.42 -15.62 19.48
N ILE A 162 -4.66 -14.58 19.82
CA ILE A 162 -3.90 -14.53 21.08
C ILE A 162 -4.86 -14.56 22.28
N ARG A 163 -5.96 -13.79 22.24
CA ARG A 163 -6.99 -13.80 23.31
C ARG A 163 -7.68 -15.15 23.45
N ALA A 164 -7.95 -15.82 22.33
CA ALA A 164 -8.62 -17.12 22.30
C ALA A 164 -7.68 -18.31 22.55
N GLY A 165 -6.35 -18.10 22.58
CA GLY A 165 -5.36 -19.18 22.63
C GLY A 165 -5.34 -20.04 21.36
N GLU A 166 -5.79 -19.48 20.24
CA GLU A 166 -5.83 -20.17 18.95
C GLU A 166 -4.48 -20.11 18.23
N ALA A 167 -4.20 -21.15 17.43
CA ALA A 167 -2.95 -21.21 16.70
C ALA A 167 -2.90 -20.22 15.52
N ILE A 168 -1.78 -19.52 15.40
CA ILE A 168 -1.42 -18.64 14.31
C ILE A 168 -0.70 -19.50 13.25
N ALA A 169 -1.28 -19.60 12.05
CA ALA A 169 -0.71 -20.38 10.96
C ALA A 169 0.45 -19.62 10.31
N VAL A 170 1.64 -20.22 10.29
CA VAL A 170 2.84 -19.64 9.69
C VAL A 170 3.49 -20.63 8.73
N PRO A 171 4.20 -20.18 7.68
CA PRO A 171 5.01 -21.09 6.87
C PRO A 171 6.14 -21.73 7.69
N ALA A 172 6.64 -22.90 7.25
CA ALA A 172 7.75 -23.61 7.92
C ALA A 172 8.99 -22.71 8.09
N THR A 173 9.27 -21.87 7.10
CA THR A 173 10.23 -20.76 7.19
C THR A 173 9.44 -19.47 7.05
N ASN A 174 9.29 -18.74 8.14
CA ASN A 174 8.54 -17.48 8.16
C ASN A 174 9.51 -16.31 8.07
N HIS A 175 9.45 -15.59 6.96
CA HIS A 175 10.35 -14.49 6.66
C HIS A 175 9.86 -13.16 7.21
N PRO A 176 10.77 -12.24 7.56
CA PRO A 176 10.40 -10.88 7.94
C PRO A 176 9.97 -10.05 6.74
N ALA A 177 9.26 -8.97 7.03
CA ALA A 177 8.85 -7.98 6.04
C ALA A 177 9.13 -6.55 6.51
N THR A 178 9.12 -5.59 5.59
CA THR A 178 9.07 -4.17 5.91
C THR A 178 7.63 -3.70 6.05
N TYR A 179 7.44 -2.71 6.91
CA TYR A 179 6.14 -2.11 7.20
C TYR A 179 6.27 -0.59 7.15
N ILE A 180 5.13 0.08 7.11
CA ILE A 180 5.03 1.53 7.23
C ILE A 180 3.79 1.89 8.03
N HIS A 181 3.88 2.91 8.89
CA HIS A 181 2.72 3.42 9.62
C HIS A 181 1.79 4.19 8.67
N VAL A 182 0.48 4.12 8.91
CA VAL A 182 -0.52 4.77 8.04
C VAL A 182 -0.31 6.28 7.92
N GLU A 183 0.09 6.96 8.99
CA GLU A 183 0.40 8.39 8.93
C GLU A 183 1.67 8.66 8.15
N GLU A 184 2.71 7.83 8.33
CA GLU A 184 3.98 7.99 7.62
C GLU A 184 3.83 7.82 6.10
N ILE A 185 2.99 6.85 5.64
CA ILE A 185 2.71 6.73 4.20
C ILE A 185 1.89 7.92 3.68
N ALA A 186 0.97 8.47 4.47
CA ALA A 186 0.24 9.67 4.10
C ALA A 186 1.19 10.87 3.93
N ASP A 187 2.11 11.07 4.87
CA ASP A 187 3.15 12.10 4.79
C ASP A 187 4.07 11.89 3.59
N PHE A 188 4.46 10.63 3.33
CA PHE A 188 5.28 10.29 2.17
C PHE A 188 4.59 10.61 0.84
N LEU A 189 3.30 10.29 0.70
CA LEU A 189 2.53 10.60 -0.51
C LEU A 189 2.43 12.11 -0.72
N MET A 190 2.21 12.88 0.34
CA MET A 190 2.19 14.34 0.29
C MET A 190 3.54 14.94 -0.10
N TRP A 191 4.63 14.42 0.50
CA TRP A 191 5.99 14.81 0.13
C TRP A 191 6.28 14.47 -1.33
N ALA A 192 6.04 13.22 -1.77
CA ALA A 192 6.24 12.78 -3.15
C ALA A 192 5.42 13.60 -4.15
N ALA A 193 4.25 14.10 -3.76
CA ALA A 193 3.43 15.00 -4.57
C ALA A 193 4.11 16.35 -4.86
N GLY A 194 4.95 16.84 -3.94
CA GLY A 194 5.67 18.11 -4.06
C GLY A 194 7.02 18.02 -4.79
N GLU A 195 7.55 16.82 -5.03
CA GLU A 195 8.89 16.59 -5.55
C GLU A 195 8.93 16.50 -7.10
N GLU A 196 10.14 16.56 -7.67
CA GLU A 196 10.31 16.53 -9.13
C GLU A 196 10.78 15.18 -9.71
N PHE A 197 11.18 14.20 -8.86
CA PHE A 197 11.62 12.90 -9.33
C PHE A 197 10.49 12.11 -10.01
N THR A 198 10.82 11.19 -10.89
CA THR A 198 9.87 10.31 -11.59
C THR A 198 10.23 8.84 -11.43
N GLY A 199 9.28 7.96 -11.77
CA GLY A 199 9.44 6.51 -11.71
C GLY A 199 9.19 5.91 -10.32
N PRO A 200 9.55 4.62 -10.11
CA PRO A 200 9.23 3.91 -8.88
C PRO A 200 10.08 4.38 -7.70
N VAL A 201 9.46 4.42 -6.53
CA VAL A 201 10.12 4.70 -5.24
C VAL A 201 9.52 3.84 -4.15
N ASN A 202 10.37 3.20 -3.35
CA ASN A 202 9.95 2.39 -2.21
C ASN A 202 9.60 3.27 -1.00
N ALA A 203 8.45 3.00 -0.39
CA ALA A 203 8.00 3.62 0.84
C ALA A 203 7.89 2.56 1.94
N ALA A 204 8.87 2.53 2.84
CA ALA A 204 8.95 1.60 3.95
C ALA A 204 9.68 2.25 5.12
N SER A 205 9.21 2.06 6.36
CA SER A 205 9.95 2.44 7.55
C SER A 205 11.24 1.63 7.67
N HIS A 206 12.20 2.15 8.41
CA HIS A 206 13.46 1.43 8.64
C HIS A 206 13.27 0.19 9.51
N GLY A 207 13.93 -0.90 9.12
CA GLY A 207 13.91 -2.18 9.79
C GLY A 207 12.79 -3.10 9.30
N VAL A 208 13.02 -4.39 9.51
CA VAL A 208 12.04 -5.44 9.24
C VAL A 208 11.40 -5.91 10.53
N LEU A 209 10.17 -6.41 10.47
CA LEU A 209 9.50 -7.07 11.56
C LEU A 209 9.11 -8.49 11.15
N THR A 210 9.18 -9.40 12.10
CA THR A 210 8.67 -10.76 11.99
C THR A 210 7.24 -10.83 12.52
N THR A 211 6.48 -11.84 12.12
CA THR A 211 5.17 -12.16 12.71
C THR A 211 5.27 -12.31 14.24
N GLY A 212 6.38 -12.88 14.72
CA GLY A 212 6.63 -13.03 16.16
C GLY A 212 6.69 -11.68 16.88
N GLU A 213 7.41 -10.69 16.33
CA GLU A 213 7.53 -9.34 16.90
C GLU A 213 6.17 -8.62 16.92
N LEU A 214 5.33 -8.80 15.86
CA LEU A 214 3.97 -8.26 15.85
C LEU A 214 3.11 -8.87 16.97
N CYS A 215 3.15 -10.19 17.11
CA CYS A 215 2.42 -10.91 18.16
C CYS A 215 2.91 -10.56 19.58
N GLU A 216 4.21 -10.34 19.73
CA GLU A 216 4.82 -9.94 20.99
C GLU A 216 4.32 -8.55 21.40
N ALA A 217 4.36 -7.58 20.49
CA ALA A 217 3.85 -6.24 20.72
C ALA A 217 2.35 -6.25 21.07
N LEU A 218 1.54 -7.01 20.36
CA LEU A 218 0.11 -7.19 20.67
C LEU A 218 -0.09 -7.79 22.07
N THR A 219 0.65 -8.85 22.40
CA THR A 219 0.54 -9.54 23.70
C THR A 219 0.86 -8.59 24.85
N GLU A 220 1.88 -7.75 24.71
CA GLU A 220 2.29 -6.77 25.74
C GLU A 220 1.21 -5.71 26.01
N HIS A 221 0.45 -5.33 24.99
CA HIS A 221 -0.58 -4.28 25.09
C HIS A 221 -1.97 -4.83 25.43
N LEU A 222 -2.19 -6.14 25.41
CA LEU A 222 -3.44 -6.72 25.88
C LEU A 222 -3.59 -6.59 27.40
N PRO A 223 -4.80 -6.36 27.94
CA PRO A 223 -5.04 -6.31 29.38
C PRO A 223 -4.62 -7.61 30.07
N GLY A 224 -3.60 -7.57 30.92
CA GLY A 224 -2.97 -8.74 31.55
C GLY A 224 -1.65 -9.17 30.89
N GLY A 225 -1.37 -8.71 29.70
CA GLY A 225 -0.07 -8.87 29.03
C GLY A 225 0.43 -10.30 28.94
N ARG A 226 1.74 -10.48 28.94
CA ARG A 226 2.43 -11.79 28.87
C ARG A 226 2.13 -12.75 30.02
N THR A 227 1.52 -12.28 31.12
CA THR A 227 1.11 -13.14 32.24
C THR A 227 -0.19 -13.91 31.96
N MET A 228 -1.04 -13.39 31.07
CA MET A 228 -2.32 -14.00 30.72
C MET A 228 -2.33 -14.58 29.29
N PHE A 229 -1.54 -14.03 28.38
CA PHE A 229 -1.61 -14.36 26.96
C PHE A 229 -0.26 -14.76 26.40
N GLN A 230 -0.29 -15.70 25.46
CA GLN A 230 0.87 -16.12 24.68
C GLN A 230 0.43 -16.47 23.26
N ALA A 231 1.18 -15.96 22.27
CA ALA A 231 0.97 -16.37 20.88
C ALA A 231 1.39 -17.85 20.68
N VAL A 232 0.53 -18.62 20.05
CA VAL A 232 0.77 -20.02 19.69
C VAL A 232 0.94 -20.13 18.19
N PHE A 233 2.11 -20.55 17.71
CA PHE A 233 2.38 -20.70 16.29
C PHE A 233 2.23 -22.15 15.85
N ARG A 234 1.65 -22.35 14.66
CA ARG A 234 1.55 -23.64 13.99
C ARG A 234 2.13 -23.52 12.58
N ALA A 235 3.23 -24.21 12.33
CA ALA A 235 3.78 -24.32 10.99
C ALA A 235 2.83 -25.10 10.08
N VAL A 236 2.60 -24.58 8.86
CA VAL A 236 1.82 -25.24 7.82
C VAL A 236 2.63 -25.23 6.52
N GLU A 237 2.56 -26.32 5.76
CA GLU A 237 3.34 -26.47 4.53
C GLU A 237 2.65 -25.85 3.32
N VAL A 238 1.32 -25.99 3.27
CA VAL A 238 0.45 -25.45 2.21
C VAL A 238 -0.85 -25.01 2.85
N GLY A 239 -1.38 -23.88 2.42
CA GLY A 239 -2.66 -23.39 2.91
C GLY A 239 -2.67 -21.91 3.20
N GLU A 240 -3.71 -21.46 3.86
CA GLU A 240 -3.83 -20.07 4.27
C GLU A 240 -2.92 -19.81 5.48
N PHE A 241 -1.93 -18.98 5.25
CA PHE A 241 -1.14 -18.39 6.34
C PHE A 241 -1.93 -17.26 7.00
N SER A 242 -1.66 -17.02 8.29
CA SER A 242 -2.13 -15.81 8.93
C SER A 242 -1.56 -14.58 8.24
N PRO A 243 -2.28 -13.43 8.20
CA PRO A 243 -1.76 -12.19 7.61
C PRO A 243 -0.34 -11.87 8.11
N PHE A 244 0.51 -11.25 7.28
CA PHE A 244 1.89 -10.93 7.67
C PHE A 244 2.76 -12.13 8.09
N SER A 245 2.41 -13.33 7.62
CA SER A 245 3.22 -14.55 7.75
C SER A 245 3.65 -14.98 6.34
N PHE A 246 4.94 -14.91 6.05
CA PHE A 246 5.45 -14.94 4.69
C PHE A 246 6.39 -16.10 4.43
N ALA A 247 6.11 -16.90 3.39
CA ALA A 247 7.01 -17.95 2.93
C ALA A 247 8.25 -17.42 2.17
N ARG A 248 8.31 -16.12 1.90
CA ARG A 248 9.43 -15.41 1.25
C ARG A 248 9.65 -14.04 1.90
N SER A 249 10.80 -13.42 1.63
CA SER A 249 11.09 -12.07 2.14
C SER A 249 10.28 -10.99 1.41
N TYR A 250 9.69 -10.07 2.18
CA TYR A 250 9.03 -8.85 1.71
C TYR A 250 9.75 -7.60 2.21
N GLY A 251 11.08 -7.66 2.26
CA GLY A 251 11.90 -6.53 2.67
C GLY A 251 12.18 -5.58 1.52
N MET A 252 11.88 -4.28 1.68
CA MET A 252 12.18 -3.23 0.71
C MET A 252 13.27 -2.29 1.21
N ASP A 253 14.20 -1.91 0.32
CA ASP A 253 15.20 -0.87 0.56
C ASP A 253 14.59 0.51 0.28
N ASN A 254 14.58 1.40 1.26
CA ASN A 254 14.07 2.76 1.16
C ASN A 254 15.15 3.82 0.87
N ALA A 255 16.37 3.40 0.57
CA ALA A 255 17.52 4.30 0.40
C ALA A 255 17.34 5.31 -0.75
N ARG A 256 16.55 5.00 -1.78
CA ARG A 256 16.23 5.96 -2.84
C ARG A 256 15.45 7.16 -2.29
N ALA A 257 14.35 6.91 -1.58
CA ALA A 257 13.54 7.97 -0.98
C ALA A 257 14.35 8.80 0.03
N THR A 258 15.20 8.14 0.84
CA THR A 258 16.09 8.83 1.79
C THR A 258 17.08 9.75 1.06
N ARG A 259 17.69 9.32 -0.05
CA ARG A 259 18.57 10.17 -0.85
C ARG A 259 17.85 11.34 -1.52
N LEU A 260 16.57 11.17 -1.82
CA LEU A 260 15.71 12.23 -2.36
C LEU A 260 15.23 13.22 -1.31
N GLY A 261 15.45 12.94 0.00
CA GLY A 261 15.21 13.87 1.09
C GLY A 261 14.12 13.49 2.08
N PHE A 262 13.44 12.32 1.92
CA PHE A 262 12.45 11.86 2.89
C PHE A 262 13.13 11.08 4.03
N SER A 263 12.70 11.34 5.27
CA SER A 263 13.21 10.65 6.45
C SER A 263 12.14 9.72 7.02
N PHE A 264 12.37 8.41 6.90
CA PHE A 264 11.49 7.42 7.50
C PHE A 264 11.79 7.20 8.98
N GLY A 265 10.75 6.90 9.75
CA GLY A 265 10.85 6.36 11.10
C GLY A 265 11.33 4.91 11.12
N LYS A 266 11.42 4.33 12.33
CA LYS A 266 11.79 2.93 12.50
C LYS A 266 10.56 2.11 12.91
N ALA A 267 10.35 0.97 12.26
CA ALA A 267 9.17 0.13 12.48
C ALA A 267 8.99 -0.25 13.95
N ARG A 268 10.07 -0.62 14.66
CA ARG A 268 10.01 -0.97 16.09
C ARG A 268 9.69 0.19 17.02
N GLU A 269 9.92 1.44 16.59
CA GLU A 269 9.64 2.62 17.42
C GLU A 269 8.14 3.00 17.38
N TRP A 270 7.48 2.87 16.23
CA TRP A 270 6.06 3.19 16.12
C TRP A 270 5.11 1.98 16.30
N LEU A 271 5.60 0.73 16.21
CA LEU A 271 4.77 -0.46 16.36
C LEU A 271 3.91 -0.47 17.64
N PRO A 272 4.41 -0.08 18.84
CA PRO A 272 3.56 0.00 20.02
C PRO A 272 2.37 0.95 19.87
N HIS A 273 2.56 2.05 19.13
CA HIS A 273 1.49 3.00 18.84
C HIS A 273 0.43 2.38 17.92
N ALA A 274 0.81 1.80 16.79
CA ALA A 274 -0.10 1.12 15.87
C ALA A 274 -0.92 0.00 16.56
N VAL A 275 -0.27 -0.76 17.45
CA VAL A 275 -0.96 -1.77 18.26
C VAL A 275 -2.00 -1.14 19.20
N THR A 276 -1.68 -0.01 19.83
CA THR A 276 -2.60 0.70 20.73
C THR A 276 -3.82 1.22 19.97
N GLU A 277 -3.63 1.80 18.78
CA GLU A 277 -4.72 2.24 17.90
C GLU A 277 -5.65 1.08 17.57
N THR A 278 -5.10 -0.04 17.07
CA THR A 278 -5.88 -1.26 16.75
C THR A 278 -6.68 -1.78 17.93
N LEU A 279 -6.08 -1.86 19.13
CA LEU A 279 -6.75 -2.38 20.32
C LEU A 279 -7.75 -1.38 20.91
N GLY A 280 -7.51 -0.08 20.75
CA GLY A 280 -8.38 1.02 21.24
C GLY A 280 -9.64 1.20 20.43
N ALA A 281 -9.60 0.99 19.12
CA ALA A 281 -10.74 1.12 18.21
C ALA A 281 -11.94 0.22 18.58
N LYS A 282 -11.72 -0.88 19.28
CA LYS A 282 -12.77 -1.83 19.70
C LYS A 282 -13.38 -1.57 21.09
N VAL A 283 -12.89 -0.57 21.82
CA VAL A 283 -13.38 -0.26 23.18
C VAL A 283 -14.46 0.84 23.17
N ASN A 284 -14.72 1.45 22.03
CA ASN A 284 -15.75 2.44 21.75
C ASN A 284 -16.87 1.84 20.92
#